data_6165468ac356ebf2b4a635dc82203cf0
#
_entry.id   6165468ac356ebf2b4a635dc82203cf0
#
_cell.length_a   1.000
_cell.length_b   1.000
_cell.length_c   1.000
_cell.angle_alpha   90.00
_cell.angle_beta   90.00
_cell.angle_gamma   90.00
#
_symmetry.space_group_name_H-M   'P 1'
#
loop_
_entity.id
_entity.type
_entity.pdbx_description
1 polymer ?
#
loop_
_entity_poly.entity_id
_entity_poly.type
_entity_poly.pdbx_seq_one_letter_code
_entity_poly.pdbx_strand_id
1 'polypeptide(L)'
;QRLINTHSHSDHIGGNAALQATFGCSIAIPSGIERMVAEWDTDALLLDAAKQRGDRFAHDAVIEPDSEFEMGGLTWRAHSAPGHDMEALIYHCAEKRILISGDALWQEGFGIIFGELMGRKDALPATRRTLELIAGLGVDVVIPGHGAPFDDVEAALGRAFQRLASFEA
;
A
#
# COMPACT_ATOMS: atom_id res chain seq x y z
N GLN A 1 -18.75 -0.28 -10.56
CA GLN A 1 -17.33 0.09 -10.46
C GLN A 1 -16.87 -0.14 -9.02
N ARG A 2 -15.61 -0.52 -8.84
CA ARG A 2 -15.00 -0.77 -7.53
C ARG A 2 -13.68 -0.02 -7.43
N LEU A 3 -13.43 0.60 -6.29
CA LEU A 3 -12.18 1.22 -5.89
C LEU A 3 -11.53 0.36 -4.81
N ILE A 4 -10.22 0.17 -4.87
CA ILE A 4 -9.48 -0.63 -3.90
C ILE A 4 -8.26 0.20 -3.46
N ASN A 5 -8.05 0.33 -2.16
CA ASN A 5 -6.90 1.02 -1.59
C ASN A 5 -5.82 0.03 -1.13
N THR A 6 -4.57 0.43 -1.20
CA THR A 6 -3.44 -0.34 -0.68
C THR A 6 -3.16 -0.03 0.79
N HIS A 7 -3.38 1.21 1.23
CA HIS A 7 -3.09 1.66 2.60
C HIS A 7 -3.84 2.96 2.94
N SER A 8 -3.59 3.53 4.12
CA SER A 8 -4.41 4.58 4.74
C SER A 8 -4.01 6.02 4.45
N HIS A 9 -2.88 6.28 3.80
CA HIS A 9 -2.39 7.66 3.65
C HIS A 9 -3.28 8.51 2.74
N SER A 10 -3.32 9.81 3.02
CA SER A 10 -4.27 10.76 2.41
C SER A 10 -4.15 10.89 0.88
N ASP A 11 -2.98 10.73 0.32
CA ASP A 11 -2.73 10.75 -1.13
C ASP A 11 -3.22 9.48 -1.84
N HIS A 12 -3.58 8.44 -1.06
CA HIS A 12 -4.18 7.21 -1.55
C HIS A 12 -5.69 7.09 -1.25
N ILE A 13 -6.15 7.60 -0.09
CA ILE A 13 -7.58 7.54 0.26
C ILE A 13 -8.31 8.87 0.11
N GLY A 14 -7.61 10.00 -0.01
CA GLY A 14 -8.21 11.34 0.02
C GLY A 14 -9.19 11.64 -1.11
N GLY A 15 -9.08 10.93 -2.25
CA GLY A 15 -10.03 11.02 -3.36
C GLY A 15 -11.28 10.14 -3.23
N ASN A 16 -11.32 9.22 -2.23
CA ASN A 16 -12.37 8.20 -2.13
C ASN A 16 -13.77 8.78 -2.03
N ALA A 17 -13.98 9.75 -1.15
CA ALA A 17 -15.29 10.40 -0.97
C ALA A 17 -15.80 11.04 -2.26
N ALA A 18 -14.95 11.75 -2.98
CA ALA A 18 -15.30 12.40 -4.24
C ALA A 18 -15.63 11.37 -5.33
N LEU A 19 -14.84 10.30 -5.44
CA LEU A 19 -15.08 9.22 -6.40
C LEU A 19 -16.37 8.44 -6.07
N GLN A 20 -16.60 8.15 -4.80
CA GLN A 20 -17.81 7.49 -4.33
C GLN A 20 -19.05 8.34 -4.64
N ALA A 21 -19.01 9.65 -4.33
CA ALA A 21 -20.12 10.56 -4.60
C ALA A 21 -20.38 10.74 -6.12
N THR A 22 -19.32 10.77 -6.94
CA THR A 22 -19.45 11.02 -8.38
C THR A 22 -19.88 9.79 -9.16
N PHE A 23 -19.35 8.61 -8.81
CA PHE A 23 -19.49 7.40 -9.61
C PHE A 23 -20.31 6.30 -8.92
N GLY A 24 -20.67 6.46 -7.64
CA GLY A 24 -21.37 5.43 -6.88
C GLY A 24 -20.55 4.14 -6.77
N CYS A 25 -19.21 4.24 -6.79
CA CYS A 25 -18.36 3.06 -6.72
C CYS A 25 -18.33 2.48 -5.29
N SER A 26 -18.30 1.16 -5.20
CA SER A 26 -17.99 0.47 -3.95
C SER A 26 -16.51 0.63 -3.60
N ILE A 27 -16.20 0.74 -2.31
CA ILE A 27 -14.83 0.92 -1.82
C ILE A 27 -14.43 -0.28 -0.97
N ALA A 28 -13.30 -0.89 -1.31
CA ALA A 28 -12.66 -1.92 -0.50
C ALA A 28 -11.32 -1.42 0.04
N ILE A 29 -11.08 -1.67 1.32
CA ILE A 29 -9.89 -1.23 2.04
C ILE A 29 -9.18 -2.41 2.71
N PRO A 30 -7.87 -2.31 3.04
CA PRO A 30 -7.21 -3.28 3.91
C PRO A 30 -7.96 -3.46 5.24
N SER A 31 -8.11 -4.69 5.72
CA SER A 31 -8.80 -4.96 7.00
C SER A 31 -8.12 -4.26 8.18
N GLY A 32 -6.81 -4.11 8.16
CA GLY A 32 -6.06 -3.44 9.23
C GLY A 32 -6.41 -1.97 9.43
N ILE A 33 -6.91 -1.28 8.40
CA ILE A 33 -7.33 0.13 8.51
C ILE A 33 -8.84 0.32 8.69
N GLU A 34 -9.62 -0.77 8.76
CA GLU A 34 -11.09 -0.71 8.81
C GLU A 34 -11.58 0.18 9.94
N ARG A 35 -11.08 -0.04 11.14
CA ARG A 35 -11.48 0.75 12.31
C ARG A 35 -11.18 2.23 12.16
N MET A 36 -9.97 2.58 11.69
CA MET A 36 -9.54 3.97 11.49
C MET A 36 -10.48 4.70 10.52
N VAL A 37 -10.86 4.03 9.43
CA VAL A 37 -11.77 4.59 8.41
C VAL A 37 -13.20 4.66 8.92
N ALA A 38 -13.71 3.63 9.59
CA ALA A 38 -15.07 3.59 10.11
C ALA A 38 -15.31 4.68 11.18
N GLU A 39 -14.37 4.85 12.10
CA GLU A 39 -14.42 5.88 13.15
C GLU A 39 -14.01 7.27 12.62
N TRP A 40 -13.30 7.32 11.47
CA TRP A 40 -12.63 8.48 10.90
C TRP A 40 -11.64 9.11 11.89
N ASP A 41 -10.77 8.25 12.43
CA ASP A 41 -9.73 8.64 13.37
C ASP A 41 -8.59 9.37 12.64
N THR A 42 -8.64 10.71 12.66
CA THR A 42 -7.71 11.56 11.91
C THR A 42 -6.27 11.47 12.42
N ASP A 43 -6.07 11.11 13.69
CA ASP A 43 -4.74 10.87 14.26
C ASP A 43 -4.18 9.53 13.75
N ALA A 44 -4.96 8.45 13.80
CA ALA A 44 -4.55 7.14 13.31
C ALA A 44 -4.33 7.14 11.79
N LEU A 45 -5.13 7.89 11.03
CA LEU A 45 -4.97 8.12 9.59
C LEU A 45 -3.83 9.09 9.24
N LEU A 46 -3.11 9.62 10.23
CA LEU A 46 -2.03 10.60 10.11
C LEU A 46 -2.43 11.92 9.43
N LEU A 47 -3.72 12.22 9.32
CA LEU A 47 -4.20 13.45 8.66
C LEU A 47 -3.77 14.69 9.43
N ASP A 48 -3.99 14.71 10.76
CA ASP A 48 -3.65 15.85 11.61
C ASP A 48 -2.14 16.01 11.77
N ALA A 49 -1.41 14.90 11.99
CA ALA A 49 0.05 14.91 12.14
C ALA A 49 0.77 15.40 10.87
N ALA A 50 0.30 14.99 9.71
CA ALA A 50 0.85 15.40 8.42
C ALA A 50 0.23 16.70 7.86
N LYS A 51 -0.72 17.33 8.58
CA LYS A 51 -1.49 18.51 8.13
C LYS A 51 -2.16 18.30 6.76
N GLN A 52 -2.61 17.08 6.52
CA GLN A 52 -3.28 16.69 5.30
C GLN A 52 -4.80 16.65 5.50
N ARG A 53 -5.52 16.56 4.40
CA ARG A 53 -6.99 16.55 4.40
C ARG A 53 -7.48 15.34 3.62
N GLY A 54 -8.60 14.80 4.09
CA GLY A 54 -9.40 13.80 3.39
C GLY A 54 -10.83 13.93 3.86
N ASP A 55 -11.77 13.78 2.96
CA ASP A 55 -13.18 13.73 3.30
C ASP A 55 -13.57 12.30 3.70
N ARG A 56 -14.40 12.19 4.75
CA ARG A 56 -14.88 10.88 5.21
C ARG A 56 -15.66 10.17 4.10
N PHE A 57 -15.36 8.90 3.89
CA PHE A 57 -16.05 8.01 2.98
C PHE A 57 -16.56 6.76 3.71
N ALA A 58 -17.47 6.01 3.09
CA ALA A 58 -17.90 4.71 3.58
C ALA A 58 -17.21 3.60 2.76
N HIS A 59 -16.65 2.60 3.45
CA HIS A 59 -16.19 1.38 2.78
C HIS A 59 -17.29 0.33 2.75
N ASP A 60 -17.28 -0.50 1.71
CA ASP A 60 -18.29 -1.55 1.48
C ASP A 60 -17.72 -2.94 1.77
N ALA A 61 -16.41 -3.09 1.74
CA ALA A 61 -15.70 -4.34 1.97
C ALA A 61 -14.31 -4.12 2.55
N VAL A 62 -13.79 -5.16 3.20
CA VAL A 62 -12.39 -5.24 3.60
C VAL A 62 -11.68 -6.33 2.81
N ILE A 63 -10.36 -6.15 2.63
CA ILE A 63 -9.47 -7.14 2.04
C ILE A 63 -8.54 -7.63 3.13
N GLU A 64 -8.61 -8.94 3.39
CA GLU A 64 -7.73 -9.58 4.35
C GLU A 64 -6.37 -9.90 3.73
N PRO A 65 -5.26 -9.84 4.49
CA PRO A 65 -4.00 -10.41 4.06
C PRO A 65 -4.19 -11.88 3.63
N ASP A 66 -3.44 -12.30 2.63
CA ASP A 66 -3.46 -13.64 2.03
C ASP A 66 -4.77 -14.06 1.36
N SER A 67 -5.78 -13.18 1.30
CA SER A 67 -7.00 -13.42 0.54
C SER A 67 -6.80 -13.22 -0.97
N GLU A 68 -7.71 -13.80 -1.75
CA GLU A 68 -7.80 -13.62 -3.20
C GLU A 68 -9.08 -12.89 -3.57
N PHE A 69 -9.02 -12.07 -4.61
CA PHE A 69 -10.17 -11.35 -5.15
C PHE A 69 -10.03 -11.12 -6.65
N GLU A 70 -11.19 -10.89 -7.30
CA GLU A 70 -11.24 -10.65 -8.74
C GLU A 70 -11.21 -9.13 -9.02
N MET A 71 -10.32 -8.73 -9.96
CA MET A 71 -10.26 -7.37 -10.49
C MET A 71 -9.83 -7.38 -11.95
N GLY A 72 -10.64 -6.76 -12.83
CA GLY A 72 -10.34 -6.70 -14.27
C GLY A 72 -10.34 -8.05 -14.97
N GLY A 73 -11.08 -9.05 -14.46
CA GLY A 73 -11.10 -10.41 -15.00
C GLY A 73 -9.84 -11.23 -14.66
N LEU A 74 -9.06 -10.77 -13.69
CA LEU A 74 -7.85 -11.43 -13.20
C LEU A 74 -7.98 -11.68 -11.71
N THR A 75 -7.40 -12.80 -11.24
CA THR A 75 -7.29 -13.11 -9.82
C THR A 75 -6.07 -12.42 -9.23
N TRP A 76 -6.30 -11.70 -8.13
CA TRP A 76 -5.29 -10.98 -7.37
C TRP A 76 -5.20 -11.54 -5.96
N ARG A 77 -3.99 -11.72 -5.47
CA ARG A 77 -3.73 -12.09 -4.08
C ARG A 77 -3.23 -10.88 -3.31
N ALA A 78 -3.85 -10.62 -2.17
CA ALA A 78 -3.40 -9.61 -1.22
C ALA A 78 -2.26 -10.18 -0.36
N HIS A 79 -1.19 -9.42 -0.20
CA HIS A 79 -0.12 -9.74 0.74
C HIS A 79 0.04 -8.60 1.74
N SER A 80 0.26 -8.92 3.01
CA SER A 80 0.66 -7.93 4.02
C SER A 80 2.01 -7.31 3.62
N ALA A 81 2.09 -5.98 3.65
CA ALA A 81 3.26 -5.22 3.24
C ALA A 81 3.63 -4.12 4.25
N PRO A 82 3.83 -4.48 5.53
CA PRO A 82 4.13 -3.50 6.56
C PRO A 82 5.49 -2.82 6.33
N GLY A 83 5.58 -1.55 6.69
CA GLY A 83 6.79 -0.73 6.57
C GLY A 83 6.47 0.74 6.44
N HIS A 84 6.18 1.20 5.24
CA HIS A 84 5.70 2.56 4.99
C HIS A 84 4.41 2.87 5.77
N ASP A 85 3.39 2.04 5.62
CA ASP A 85 2.23 1.93 6.49
C ASP A 85 2.19 0.49 7.04
N MET A 86 1.97 0.33 8.34
CA MET A 86 2.04 -0.99 8.99
C MET A 86 0.87 -1.92 8.65
N GLU A 87 -0.23 -1.35 8.16
CA GLU A 87 -1.44 -2.05 7.76
C GLU A 87 -1.60 -2.15 6.23
N ALA A 88 -0.53 -1.79 5.49
CA ALA A 88 -0.55 -1.80 4.02
C ALA A 88 -0.69 -3.21 3.45
N LEU A 89 -1.38 -3.29 2.32
CA LEU A 89 -1.43 -4.45 1.45
C LEU A 89 -0.82 -4.12 0.08
N ILE A 90 -0.23 -5.12 -0.53
CA ILE A 90 0.15 -5.14 -1.94
C ILE A 90 -0.67 -6.20 -2.66
N TYR A 91 -0.91 -6.02 -3.96
CA TYR A 91 -1.78 -6.91 -4.73
C TYR A 91 -1.00 -7.54 -5.88
N HIS A 92 -0.90 -8.87 -5.85
CA HIS A 92 -0.14 -9.66 -6.82
C HIS A 92 -1.07 -10.46 -7.73
N CYS A 93 -0.92 -10.28 -9.05
CA CYS A 93 -1.51 -11.12 -10.06
C CYS A 93 -0.45 -12.09 -10.59
N ALA A 94 -0.44 -13.33 -10.10
CA ALA A 94 0.56 -14.32 -10.47
C ALA A 94 0.48 -14.70 -11.95
N GLU A 95 -0.73 -14.79 -12.53
CA GLU A 95 -0.94 -15.12 -13.95
C GLU A 95 -0.25 -14.12 -14.88
N LYS A 96 -0.31 -12.83 -14.56
CA LYS A 96 0.28 -11.75 -15.37
C LYS A 96 1.64 -11.28 -14.84
N ARG A 97 2.09 -11.82 -13.69
CA ARG A 97 3.33 -11.42 -13.02
C ARG A 97 3.38 -9.91 -12.74
N ILE A 98 2.23 -9.34 -12.36
CA ILE A 98 2.05 -7.91 -12.06
C ILE A 98 1.88 -7.73 -10.56
N LEU A 99 2.52 -6.71 -10.02
CA LEU A 99 2.36 -6.27 -8.63
C LEU A 99 1.84 -4.82 -8.60
N ILE A 100 0.76 -4.59 -7.84
CA ILE A 100 0.40 -3.25 -7.36
C ILE A 100 1.05 -3.11 -6.00
N SER A 101 2.13 -2.33 -5.93
CA SER A 101 2.99 -2.25 -4.74
C SER A 101 2.59 -1.15 -3.76
N GLY A 102 1.68 -0.23 -4.13
CA GLY A 102 1.50 0.98 -3.33
C GLY A 102 2.85 1.64 -3.04
N ASP A 103 3.10 1.95 -1.78
CA ASP A 103 4.31 2.64 -1.35
C ASP A 103 5.38 1.70 -0.76
N ALA A 104 5.15 0.39 -0.87
CA ALA A 104 6.13 -0.61 -0.46
C ALA A 104 7.33 -0.72 -1.41
N LEU A 105 7.14 -0.45 -2.71
CA LEU A 105 8.21 -0.45 -3.71
C LEU A 105 7.90 0.55 -4.83
N TRP A 106 8.82 1.48 -5.05
CA TRP A 106 8.88 2.38 -6.21
C TRP A 106 10.08 2.04 -7.08
N GLN A 107 10.15 2.61 -8.27
CA GLN A 107 11.33 2.40 -9.13
C GLN A 107 12.62 2.87 -8.46
N GLU A 108 12.59 3.97 -7.70
CA GLU A 108 13.74 4.55 -7.00
C GLU A 108 13.74 4.28 -5.48
N GLY A 109 13.11 3.19 -5.03
CA GLY A 109 13.11 2.81 -3.61
C GLY A 109 11.72 2.49 -3.07
N PHE A 110 11.32 3.13 -1.98
CA PHE A 110 10.03 2.95 -1.30
C PHE A 110 9.59 4.24 -0.60
N GLY A 111 8.34 4.28 -0.14
CA GLY A 111 7.77 5.41 0.62
C GLY A 111 8.46 5.67 1.96
N ILE A 112 8.20 6.83 2.56
CA ILE A 112 8.71 7.19 3.89
C ILE A 112 8.24 6.15 4.91
N ILE A 113 9.13 5.64 5.76
CA ILE A 113 8.78 4.72 6.84
C ILE A 113 8.28 5.54 8.03
N PHE A 114 6.97 5.85 8.06
CA PHE A 114 6.38 6.69 9.10
C PHE A 114 6.51 6.08 10.48
N GLY A 115 6.41 4.76 10.62
CA GLY A 115 6.63 4.06 11.87
C GLY A 115 8.00 4.39 12.50
N GLU A 116 9.04 4.45 11.71
CA GLU A 116 10.39 4.81 12.19
C GLU A 116 10.44 6.26 12.71
N LEU A 117 9.82 7.22 11.98
CA LEU A 117 9.74 8.60 12.41
C LEU A 117 8.96 8.76 13.73
N MET A 118 8.03 7.86 14.02
CA MET A 118 7.27 7.80 15.27
C MET A 118 7.92 6.94 16.35
N GLY A 119 9.15 6.47 16.13
CA GLY A 119 9.93 5.69 17.10
C GLY A 119 9.55 4.21 17.21
N ARG A 120 8.85 3.65 16.22
CA ARG A 120 8.54 2.22 16.13
C ARG A 120 9.76 1.43 15.66
N LYS A 121 10.34 0.64 16.54
CA LYS A 121 11.54 -0.17 16.25
C LYS A 121 11.28 -1.36 15.32
N ASP A 122 10.03 -1.69 15.04
CA ASP A 122 9.62 -2.79 14.17
C ASP A 122 9.44 -2.39 12.69
N ALA A 123 9.44 -1.10 12.36
CA ALA A 123 9.14 -0.61 11.04
C ALA A 123 10.22 -0.92 9.99
N LEU A 124 11.52 -0.71 10.31
CA LEU A 124 12.62 -1.09 9.42
C LEU A 124 12.69 -2.60 9.17
N PRO A 125 12.68 -3.47 10.21
CA PRO A 125 12.59 -4.92 9.99
C PRO A 125 11.35 -5.36 9.20
N ALA A 126 10.22 -4.68 9.36
CA ALA A 126 9.01 -4.96 8.59
C ALA A 126 9.19 -4.61 7.11
N THR A 127 9.73 -3.42 6.81
CA THR A 127 10.07 -3.00 5.44
C THR A 127 10.99 -4.02 4.76
N ARG A 128 12.01 -4.52 5.48
CA ARG A 128 12.92 -5.55 4.95
C ARG A 128 12.15 -6.81 4.54
N ARG A 129 11.30 -7.35 5.43
CA ARG A 129 10.49 -8.55 5.12
C ARG A 129 9.56 -8.33 3.93
N THR A 130 8.98 -7.14 3.80
CA THR A 130 8.14 -6.78 2.64
C THR A 130 8.94 -6.78 1.34
N LEU A 131 10.14 -6.21 1.31
CA LEU A 131 11.00 -6.24 0.13
C LEU A 131 11.46 -7.67 -0.21
N GLU A 132 11.79 -8.49 0.80
CA GLU A 132 12.14 -9.91 0.63
C GLU A 132 10.95 -10.71 0.07
N LEU A 133 9.73 -10.46 0.55
CA LEU A 133 8.50 -11.03 0.00
C LEU A 133 8.36 -10.67 -1.48
N ILE A 134 8.43 -9.37 -1.84
CA ILE A 134 8.31 -8.91 -3.22
C ILE A 134 9.36 -9.58 -4.12
N ALA A 135 10.61 -9.69 -3.67
CA ALA A 135 11.68 -10.36 -4.40
C ALA A 135 11.36 -11.85 -4.70
N GLY A 136 10.58 -12.50 -3.84
CA GLY A 136 10.16 -13.91 -4.00
C GLY A 136 8.92 -14.11 -4.88
N LEU A 137 8.15 -13.07 -5.20
CA LEU A 137 6.88 -13.20 -5.93
C LEU A 137 7.04 -13.46 -7.45
N GLY A 138 8.23 -13.24 -8.01
CA GLY A 138 8.48 -13.45 -9.43
C GLY A 138 7.73 -12.46 -10.34
N VAL A 139 7.78 -11.20 -9.99
CA VAL A 139 7.09 -10.09 -10.66
C VAL A 139 7.88 -9.60 -11.87
N ASP A 140 7.20 -9.33 -12.98
CA ASP A 140 7.80 -8.71 -14.17
C ASP A 140 7.46 -7.22 -14.29
N VAL A 141 6.29 -6.80 -13.78
CA VAL A 141 5.86 -5.39 -13.83
C VAL A 141 5.33 -4.95 -12.48
N VAL A 142 5.77 -3.78 -12.04
CA VAL A 142 5.27 -3.12 -10.84
C VAL A 142 4.47 -1.89 -11.22
N ILE A 143 3.28 -1.75 -10.60
CA ILE A 143 2.44 -0.55 -10.62
C ILE A 143 2.58 0.09 -9.23
N PRO A 144 3.43 1.13 -9.08
CA PRO A 144 3.69 1.74 -7.78
C PRO A 144 2.60 2.75 -7.39
N GLY A 145 2.57 3.14 -6.12
CA GLY A 145 1.75 4.26 -5.65
C GLY A 145 2.18 5.60 -6.25
N HIS A 146 3.48 5.77 -6.47
CA HIS A 146 4.06 6.96 -7.06
C HIS A 146 5.00 6.63 -8.21
N GLY A 147 4.93 7.43 -9.29
CA GLY A 147 5.71 7.23 -10.51
C GLY A 147 4.97 6.42 -11.57
N ALA A 148 5.67 6.08 -12.64
CA ALA A 148 5.12 5.24 -13.71
C ALA A 148 5.29 3.74 -13.40
N PRO A 149 4.46 2.86 -13.97
CA PRO A 149 4.74 1.43 -13.96
C PRO A 149 6.13 1.14 -14.55
N PHE A 150 6.82 0.13 -13.99
CA PHE A 150 8.18 -0.22 -14.40
C PHE A 150 8.38 -1.74 -14.44
N ASP A 151 9.40 -2.19 -15.18
CA ASP A 151 9.77 -3.60 -15.41
C ASP A 151 11.22 -3.93 -15.00
N ASP A 152 12.01 -2.94 -14.58
CA ASP A 152 13.35 -3.13 -14.03
C ASP A 152 13.31 -3.54 -12.53
N VAL A 153 12.46 -4.53 -12.21
CA VAL A 153 12.08 -4.91 -10.83
C VAL A 153 13.28 -5.31 -9.98
N GLU A 154 14.23 -6.09 -10.55
CA GLU A 154 15.44 -6.50 -9.83
C GLU A 154 16.31 -5.29 -9.45
N ALA A 155 16.48 -4.35 -10.38
CA ALA A 155 17.25 -3.13 -10.13
C ALA A 155 16.55 -2.23 -9.11
N ALA A 156 15.23 -2.10 -9.17
CA ALA A 156 14.43 -1.34 -8.20
C ALA A 156 14.54 -1.94 -6.78
N LEU A 157 14.45 -3.25 -6.64
CA LEU A 157 14.68 -3.95 -5.38
C LEU A 157 16.10 -3.72 -4.86
N GLY A 158 17.11 -3.77 -5.74
CA GLY A 158 18.50 -3.47 -5.39
C GLY A 158 18.65 -2.07 -4.78
N ARG A 159 18.05 -1.05 -5.43
CA ARG A 159 18.00 0.33 -4.90
C ARG A 159 17.26 0.42 -3.56
N ALA A 160 16.13 -0.28 -3.44
CA ALA A 160 15.36 -0.31 -2.21
C ALA A 160 16.14 -0.93 -1.04
N PHE A 161 16.81 -2.07 -1.23
CA PHE A 161 17.65 -2.68 -0.20
C PHE A 161 18.85 -1.81 0.17
N GLN A 162 19.49 -1.17 -0.81
CA GLN A 162 20.59 -0.23 -0.54
C GLN A 162 20.12 0.96 0.29
N ARG A 163 18.96 1.54 -0.05
CA ARG A 163 18.36 2.62 0.73
C ARG A 163 18.03 2.16 2.15
N LEU A 164 17.42 0.98 2.31
CA LEU A 164 17.09 0.44 3.63
C LEU A 164 18.34 0.26 4.49
N ALA A 165 19.41 -0.30 3.93
CA ALA A 165 20.69 -0.47 4.64
C ALA A 165 21.29 0.86 5.14
N SER A 166 21.01 1.99 4.45
CA SER A 166 21.48 3.31 4.91
C SER A 166 20.76 3.83 6.15
N PHE A 167 19.58 3.30 6.49
CA PHE A 167 18.87 3.63 7.74
C PHE A 167 19.27 2.74 8.90
N GLU A 168 19.86 1.56 8.62
CA GLU A 168 20.30 0.60 9.63
C GLU A 168 21.75 0.83 10.08
N ALA A 169 22.51 1.70 9.40
CA ALA A 169 23.93 2.01 9.68
C ALA A 169 24.06 3.11 10.73
#